data_64a99fe82e809ab16481bdb64752661c
#
_entry.id   64a99fe82e809ab16481bdb64752661c
#
_cell.length_a   1.000
_cell.length_b   1.000
_cell.length_c   1.000
_cell.angle_alpha   90.00
_cell.angle_beta   90.00
_cell.angle_gamma   90.00
#
_symmetry.space_group_name_H-M   'P 1'
#
loop_
_entity.id
_entity.type
_entity.pdbx_description
1 polymer ?
#
loop_
_entity_poly.entity_id
_entity_poly.type
_entity_poly.pdbx_seq_one_letter_code
_entity_poly.pdbx_strand_id
1 'polypeptide(L)' 'MKISELREMSNEELNEKVYLLKEQLFNLRRKKAVGQLEHGEEIRRVRKDIAKAYTIQRERELGI' A
#
# COMPACT_ATOMS: atom_id res chain seq x y z
N MET A 1 3.90 -3.54 -7.02
CA MET A 1 5.07 -2.76 -6.55
C MET A 1 6.12 -3.70 -5.98
N LYS A 2 7.36 -3.52 -6.39
CA LYS A 2 8.45 -4.38 -5.93
C LYS A 2 8.97 -3.92 -4.58
N ILE A 3 9.29 -4.87 -3.72
CA ILE A 3 9.81 -4.56 -2.38
C ILE A 3 11.17 -3.82 -2.47
N SER A 4 11.96 -4.10 -3.50
CA SER A 4 13.24 -3.41 -3.72
C SER A 4 13.05 -1.90 -3.94
N GLU A 5 11.99 -1.52 -4.63
CA GLU A 5 11.67 -0.11 -4.85
C GLU A 5 11.32 0.58 -3.54
N LEU A 6 10.58 -0.10 -2.68
CA LEU A 6 10.20 0.43 -1.37
C LEU A 6 11.42 0.57 -0.47
N ARG A 7 12.39 -0.34 -0.56
CA ARG A 7 13.61 -0.28 0.26
C ARG A 7 14.51 0.89 -0.12
N GLU A 8 14.40 1.40 -1.33
CA GLU A 8 15.17 2.56 -1.78
C GLU A 8 14.58 3.89 -1.30
N MET A 9 13.34 3.87 -0.84
CA MET A 9 12.65 5.08 -0.39
C MET A 9 13.10 5.51 1.01
N SER A 10 13.13 6.83 1.23
CA SER A 10 13.33 7.39 2.56
C SER A 10 12.10 7.11 3.44
N ASN A 11 12.23 7.32 4.74
CA ASN A 11 11.10 7.13 5.66
C ASN A 11 9.94 8.06 5.32
N GLU A 12 10.26 9.30 4.92
CA GLU A 12 9.23 10.27 4.52
C GLU A 12 8.50 9.81 3.25
N GLU A 13 9.26 9.32 2.27
CA GLU A 13 8.68 8.80 1.03
C GLU A 13 7.81 7.57 1.29
N LEU A 14 8.24 6.68 2.19
CA LEU A 14 7.46 5.51 2.57
C LEU A 14 6.15 5.90 3.24
N ASN A 15 6.20 6.87 4.16
CA ASN A 15 4.99 7.35 4.83
C ASN A 15 4.01 7.94 3.84
N GLU A 16 4.50 8.73 2.90
CA GLU A 16 3.67 9.30 1.85
C GLU A 16 3.08 8.23 0.95
N LYS A 17 3.89 7.23 0.59
CA LYS A 17 3.43 6.12 -0.24
C LYS A 17 2.33 5.32 0.45
N VAL A 18 2.49 5.03 1.73
CA VAL A 18 1.47 4.34 2.51
C VAL A 18 0.18 5.14 2.54
N TYR A 19 0.28 6.45 2.73
CA TYR A 19 -0.88 7.33 2.73
C TYR A 19 -1.63 7.26 1.40
N LEU A 20 -0.90 7.37 0.29
CA LEU A 20 -1.49 7.30 -1.05
C LEU A 20 -2.13 5.94 -1.32
N LEU A 21 -1.50 4.87 -0.88
CA LEU A 21 -2.05 3.52 -1.04
C LEU A 21 -3.32 3.32 -0.24
N LYS A 22 -3.39 3.86 0.99
CA LYS A 22 -4.59 3.81 1.80
C LYS A 22 -5.74 4.59 1.17
N GLU A 23 -5.43 5.74 0.60
CA GLU A 23 -6.43 6.54 -0.10
C GLU A 23 -6.95 5.79 -1.32
N GLN A 24 -6.07 5.17 -2.07
CA GLN A 24 -6.44 4.34 -3.22
C GLN A 24 -7.33 3.17 -2.79
N LEU A 25 -6.98 2.50 -1.69
CA LEU A 25 -7.77 1.40 -1.15
C LEU A 25 -9.17 1.86 -0.76
N PHE A 26 -9.27 3.01 -0.11
CA PHE A 26 -10.54 3.59 0.28
C PHE A 26 -11.43 3.84 -0.95
N ASN A 27 -10.87 4.43 -2.00
CA ASN A 27 -11.60 4.70 -3.23
C ASN A 27 -12.05 3.43 -3.93
N LEU A 28 -11.21 2.39 -3.96
CA LEU A 28 -11.57 1.10 -4.54
C LEU A 28 -12.69 0.42 -3.76
N ARG A 29 -12.67 0.50 -2.44
CA ARG A 29 -13.73 -0.05 -1.61
C ARG A 29 -15.06 0.66 -1.85
N ARG A 30 -15.01 1.97 -2.04
CA ARG A 30 -16.21 2.75 -2.38
C ARG A 30 -16.79 2.31 -3.71
N LYS A 31 -15.95 2.14 -4.72
CA LYS A 31 -16.39 1.67 -6.04
C LYS A 31 -17.04 0.28 -5.96
N LYS A 32 -16.45 -0.60 -5.16
CA LYS A 32 -17.01 -1.94 -4.95
C LYS A 32 -18.36 -1.87 -4.28
N ALA A 33 -18.51 -1.01 -3.27
CA ALA A 33 -19.76 -0.88 -2.53
C ALA A 33 -20.91 -0.40 -3.40
N VAL A 34 -20.62 0.46 -4.39
CA VAL A 34 -21.66 0.95 -5.31
C VAL A 34 -21.78 0.13 -6.60
N GLY A 35 -21.09 -1.01 -6.68
CA GLY A 35 -21.18 -1.90 -7.82
C GLY A 35 -20.42 -1.47 -9.06
N GLN A 36 -19.51 -0.51 -8.94
CA GLN A 36 -18.72 -0.01 -10.07
C GLN A 36 -17.41 -0.78 -10.29
N LEU A 37 -17.05 -1.66 -9.38
CA LEU A 37 -15.84 -2.46 -9.46
C LEU A 37 -16.19 -3.93 -9.72
N GLU A 38 -15.83 -4.45 -10.88
CA GLU A 38 -16.17 -5.82 -11.27
C GLU A 38 -15.30 -6.86 -10.57
N HIS A 39 -14.02 -6.53 -10.33
CA HIS A 39 -13.05 -7.48 -9.77
C HIS A 39 -12.39 -6.92 -8.52
N GLY A 40 -12.19 -7.77 -7.53
CA GLY A 40 -11.50 -7.38 -6.29
C GLY A 40 -9.99 -7.49 -6.37
N GLU A 41 -9.42 -7.76 -7.55
CA GLU A 41 -7.97 -7.93 -7.71
C GLU A 41 -7.17 -6.69 -7.38
N GLU A 42 -7.67 -5.52 -7.76
CA GLU A 42 -6.98 -4.26 -7.46
C GLU A 42 -6.93 -4.02 -5.96
N ILE A 43 -8.01 -4.33 -5.25
CA ILE A 43 -8.05 -4.21 -3.79
C ILE A 43 -6.99 -5.10 -3.15
N ARG A 44 -6.88 -6.35 -3.61
CA ARG A 44 -5.88 -7.28 -3.10
C ARG A 44 -4.47 -6.77 -3.36
N ARG A 45 -4.22 -6.24 -4.56
CA ARG A 45 -2.92 -5.72 -4.95
C ARG A 45 -2.51 -4.55 -4.07
N VAL A 46 -3.41 -3.59 -3.87
CA VAL A 46 -3.13 -2.41 -3.05
C VAL A 46 -2.90 -2.83 -1.59
N ARG A 47 -3.69 -3.77 -1.07
CA ARG A 47 -3.49 -4.28 0.29
C ARG A 47 -2.12 -4.95 0.46
N LYS A 48 -1.68 -5.70 -0.54
CA LYS A 48 -0.35 -6.32 -0.51
C LYS A 48 0.76 -5.27 -0.53
N ASP A 49 0.59 -4.22 -1.32
CA ASP A 49 1.57 -3.14 -1.39
C ASP A 49 1.67 -2.41 -0.05
N ILE A 50 0.54 -2.16 0.60
CA ILE A 50 0.52 -1.55 1.93
C ILE A 50 1.25 -2.45 2.93
N ALA A 51 0.99 -3.75 2.90
CA ALA A 51 1.66 -4.70 3.78
C ALA A 51 3.16 -4.72 3.58
N LYS A 52 3.62 -4.66 2.34
CA LYS A 52 5.06 -4.59 2.02
C LYS A 52 5.69 -3.31 2.59
N ALA A 53 5.02 -2.18 2.43
CA ALA A 53 5.51 -0.91 2.95
C ALA A 53 5.60 -0.95 4.48
N TYR A 54 4.59 -1.48 5.14
CA TYR A 54 4.61 -1.65 6.60
C TYR A 54 5.74 -2.57 7.06
N THR A 55 6.00 -3.64 6.32
CA THR A 55 7.09 -4.56 6.64
C THR A 55 8.42 -3.82 6.65
N ILE A 56 8.67 -3.00 5.64
CA ILE A 56 9.92 -2.23 5.54
C ILE A 56 10.02 -1.20 6.66
N GLN A 57 8.93 -0.49 6.96
CA GLN A 57 8.91 0.47 8.06
C GLN A 57 9.24 -0.22 9.39
N ARG A 58 8.66 -1.40 9.61
CA ARG A 58 8.90 -2.17 10.82
C ARG A 58 10.35 -2.64 10.91
N GLU A 59 10.92 -3.11 9.80
CA GLU A 59 12.32 -3.52 9.76
C GLU A 59 13.23 -2.36 10.15
N ARG A 60 12.94 -1.16 9.67
CA ARG A 60 13.72 0.03 9.99
C ARG A 60 13.62 0.42 11.47
N GLU A 61 12.42 0.30 12.04
CA GLU A 61 12.23 0.56 13.48
C GLU A 61 13.01 -0.42 14.34
N LEU A 62 13.09 -1.69 13.91
CA LEU A 62 13.79 -2.74 14.64
C LEU A 62 15.30 -2.74 14.38
N GLY A 63 15.76 -1.94 13.45
CA GLY A 63 17.18 -1.87 13.11
C GLY A 63 17.68 -3.05 12.29
N ILE A 64 16.78 -3.70 11.59
CA ILE A 64 17.13 -4.86 10.76
C ILE A 64 17.55 -4.41 9.37
#